data_486a0424e1d073ace8194024f9931183
#
_entry.id   486a0424e1d073ace8194024f9931183
#
_cell.length_a   1.000
_cell.length_b   1.000
_cell.length_c   1.000
_cell.angle_alpha   90.00
_cell.angle_beta   90.00
_cell.angle_gamma   90.00
#
_symmetry.space_group_name_H-M   'P 1'
#
loop_
_entity.id
_entity.type
_entity.pdbx_description
1 polymer ?
#
loop_
_entity_poly.entity_id
_entity_poly.type
_entity_poly.pdbx_seq_one_letter_code
_entity_poly.pdbx_strand_id
1 'polypeptide(L)'
;MDKITAVIITLNEELNIERCLRSLDGIADEIIVVDSGSTDRTQQICTQYNFQLSTFNFQLHPWEGYAAQKNFANSLASHPWILSIDADETLSPELQKELLDIKKAGLDPHTLYFLNRLTNYCGHWIRHCGWYPDRCPRLFHKDSAHWEGHIHELLTPSSHLSTFNLKGHLLHYSFHDFHDHALRTVKYATMAGEQAFQQGKRPRPVALKTLGTFLRNYILRLGFLDGRSGYTVCKMSSFYTFIKYTTLQEVKGERRKEKGESLTFKV
;
A
#
# COMPACT_ATOMS: atom_id res chain seq x y z
N MET A 1 -11.06 28.25 1.82
CA MET A 1 -11.08 26.80 2.01
C MET A 1 -10.10 26.21 1.02
N ASP A 2 -9.14 25.43 1.52
CA ASP A 2 -8.13 24.83 0.67
C ASP A 2 -8.76 23.83 -0.30
N LYS A 3 -8.19 23.75 -1.51
CA LYS A 3 -8.66 22.82 -2.53
C LYS A 3 -7.74 21.62 -2.63
N ILE A 4 -8.33 20.43 -2.69
CA ILE A 4 -7.64 19.14 -2.71
C ILE A 4 -7.90 18.45 -4.05
N THR A 5 -6.82 17.96 -4.68
CA THR A 5 -6.88 17.00 -5.77
C THR A 5 -6.63 15.60 -5.21
N ALA A 6 -7.59 14.70 -5.34
CA ALA A 6 -7.37 13.29 -5.12
C ALA A 6 -6.73 12.67 -6.37
N VAL A 7 -5.63 11.96 -6.20
CA VAL A 7 -4.94 11.23 -7.27
C VAL A 7 -5.00 9.74 -7.01
N ILE A 8 -5.40 8.97 -8.03
CA ILE A 8 -5.58 7.52 -7.96
C ILE A 8 -4.79 6.89 -9.10
N ILE A 9 -3.95 5.91 -8.79
CA ILE A 9 -3.38 5.02 -9.79
C ILE A 9 -4.16 3.70 -9.82
N THR A 10 -4.39 3.12 -11.00
CA THR A 10 -5.22 1.92 -11.14
C THR A 10 -4.74 0.99 -12.24
N LEU A 11 -4.99 -0.32 -12.03
CA LEU A 11 -4.86 -1.37 -13.03
C LEU A 11 -5.75 -2.56 -12.64
N ASN A 12 -6.82 -2.82 -13.42
CA ASN A 12 -7.76 -3.93 -13.19
C ASN A 12 -8.41 -3.92 -11.80
N GLU A 13 -9.07 -2.81 -11.47
CA GLU A 13 -9.72 -2.58 -10.16
C GLU A 13 -11.25 -2.44 -10.27
N GLU A 14 -11.89 -3.13 -11.22
CA GLU A 14 -13.35 -3.05 -11.43
C GLU A 14 -14.17 -3.36 -10.17
N LEU A 15 -13.65 -4.15 -9.22
CA LEU A 15 -14.30 -4.50 -7.98
C LEU A 15 -14.23 -3.41 -6.91
N ASN A 16 -13.27 -2.50 -7.03
CA ASN A 16 -12.93 -1.53 -5.98
C ASN A 16 -13.15 -0.07 -6.39
N ILE A 17 -12.85 0.26 -7.64
CA ILE A 17 -12.73 1.66 -8.10
C ILE A 17 -14.01 2.49 -7.85
N GLU A 18 -15.19 1.93 -8.03
CA GLU A 18 -16.45 2.66 -7.80
C GLU A 18 -16.60 3.13 -6.35
N ARG A 19 -16.31 2.25 -5.38
CA ARG A 19 -16.38 2.61 -3.95
C ARG A 19 -15.31 3.63 -3.56
N CYS A 20 -14.13 3.55 -4.17
CA CYS A 20 -13.06 4.54 -4.01
C CYS A 20 -13.56 5.91 -4.46
N LEU A 21 -14.01 6.05 -5.71
CA LEU A 21 -14.52 7.28 -6.29
C LEU A 21 -15.68 7.86 -5.47
N ARG A 22 -16.63 7.04 -5.08
CA ARG A 22 -17.78 7.44 -4.25
C ARG A 22 -17.35 8.05 -2.92
N SER A 23 -16.27 7.56 -2.32
CA SER A 23 -15.80 8.09 -1.04
C SER A 23 -15.08 9.43 -1.15
N LEU A 24 -14.64 9.80 -2.34
CA LEU A 24 -13.88 11.03 -2.61
C LEU A 24 -14.76 12.17 -3.12
N ASP A 25 -15.93 11.88 -3.70
CA ASP A 25 -16.84 12.89 -4.22
C ASP A 25 -17.36 13.81 -3.10
N GLY A 26 -17.13 15.11 -3.26
CA GLY A 26 -17.42 16.12 -2.24
C GLY A 26 -16.35 16.30 -1.16
N ILE A 27 -15.35 15.42 -1.10
CA ILE A 27 -14.17 15.56 -0.24
C ILE A 27 -13.03 16.25 -1.01
N ALA A 28 -12.68 15.70 -2.17
CA ALA A 28 -11.76 16.31 -3.11
C ALA A 28 -12.51 17.26 -4.06
N ASP A 29 -11.87 18.37 -4.45
CA ASP A 29 -12.42 19.30 -5.45
C ASP A 29 -12.15 18.80 -6.87
N GLU A 30 -11.09 18.01 -7.04
CA GLU A 30 -10.69 17.37 -8.28
C GLU A 30 -10.29 15.93 -8.01
N ILE A 31 -10.66 15.03 -8.92
CA ILE A 31 -10.27 13.61 -8.86
C ILE A 31 -9.59 13.26 -10.19
N ILE A 32 -8.37 12.75 -10.09
CA ILE A 32 -7.57 12.30 -11.23
C ILE A 32 -7.32 10.81 -11.09
N VAL A 33 -7.71 10.04 -12.11
CA VAL A 33 -7.41 8.60 -12.21
C VAL A 33 -6.41 8.39 -13.32
N VAL A 34 -5.29 7.76 -12.99
CA VAL A 34 -4.25 7.36 -13.94
C VAL A 34 -4.28 5.84 -14.06
N ASP A 35 -4.71 5.36 -15.22
CA ASP A 35 -4.87 3.93 -15.53
C ASP A 35 -3.68 3.41 -16.32
N SER A 36 -3.16 2.26 -15.92
CA SER A 36 -1.97 1.62 -16.52
C SER A 36 -2.31 0.63 -17.64
N GLY A 37 -3.51 0.74 -18.24
CA GLY A 37 -3.98 -0.13 -19.31
C GLY A 37 -4.85 -1.26 -18.79
N SER A 38 -5.86 -0.97 -17.97
CA SER A 38 -6.85 -1.95 -17.50
C SER A 38 -7.58 -2.64 -18.65
N THR A 39 -7.76 -3.94 -18.50
CA THR A 39 -8.45 -4.81 -19.48
C THR A 39 -9.84 -5.27 -19.00
N ASP A 40 -10.18 -4.93 -17.77
CA ASP A 40 -11.50 -5.16 -17.17
C ASP A 40 -12.41 -3.91 -17.31
N ARG A 41 -13.48 -3.82 -16.53
CA ARG A 41 -14.41 -2.69 -16.60
C ARG A 41 -13.96 -1.44 -15.84
N THR A 42 -12.73 -1.36 -15.33
CA THR A 42 -12.21 -0.22 -14.57
C THR A 42 -12.40 1.10 -15.31
N GLN A 43 -11.96 1.18 -16.58
CA GLN A 43 -12.10 2.37 -17.41
C GLN A 43 -13.58 2.75 -17.62
N GLN A 44 -14.42 1.76 -17.91
CA GLN A 44 -15.85 1.98 -18.11
C GLN A 44 -16.50 2.58 -16.86
N ILE A 45 -16.19 2.01 -15.66
CA ILE A 45 -16.73 2.51 -14.39
C ILE A 45 -16.29 3.94 -14.15
N CYS A 46 -14.99 4.25 -14.32
CA CYS A 46 -14.47 5.60 -14.14
C CYS A 46 -15.15 6.62 -15.05
N THR A 47 -15.31 6.32 -16.34
CA THR A 47 -15.87 7.25 -17.32
C THR A 47 -17.40 7.42 -17.22
N GLN A 48 -18.10 6.45 -16.65
CA GLN A 48 -19.54 6.49 -16.43
C GLN A 48 -19.94 7.01 -15.04
N TYR A 49 -18.97 7.16 -14.11
CA TYR A 49 -19.28 7.67 -12.79
C TYR A 49 -19.71 9.13 -12.85
N ASN A 50 -20.90 9.42 -12.30
CA ASN A 50 -21.47 10.77 -12.29
C ASN A 50 -21.09 11.52 -11.01
N PHE A 51 -20.02 12.29 -11.09
CA PHE A 51 -19.56 13.11 -9.97
C PHE A 51 -20.53 14.27 -9.71
N GLN A 52 -20.89 14.48 -8.44
CA GLN A 52 -21.82 15.51 -8.02
C GLN A 52 -21.11 16.83 -7.66
N LEU A 53 -19.94 16.74 -7.04
CA LEU A 53 -19.28 17.89 -6.41
C LEU A 53 -17.79 18.02 -6.79
N SER A 54 -17.23 17.07 -7.51
CA SER A 54 -15.80 17.04 -7.88
C SER A 54 -15.63 17.16 -9.41
N THR A 55 -14.57 17.82 -9.85
CA THR A 55 -14.12 17.71 -11.25
C THR A 55 -13.40 16.39 -11.45
N PHE A 56 -13.47 15.79 -12.64
CA PHE A 56 -12.92 14.49 -12.92
C PHE A 56 -12.03 14.47 -14.16
N ASN A 57 -10.88 13.80 -14.07
CA ASN A 57 -9.96 13.59 -15.16
C ASN A 57 -9.49 12.13 -15.17
N PHE A 58 -9.60 11.46 -16.32
CA PHE A 58 -9.11 10.10 -16.54
C PHE A 58 -7.99 10.10 -17.58
N GLN A 59 -6.85 9.52 -17.24
CA GLN A 59 -5.66 9.45 -18.10
C GLN A 59 -5.16 8.01 -18.22
N LEU A 60 -4.83 7.60 -19.46
CA LEU A 60 -4.06 6.40 -19.72
C LEU A 60 -2.57 6.75 -19.69
N HIS A 61 -1.78 6.02 -18.91
CA HIS A 61 -0.34 6.20 -18.85
C HIS A 61 0.36 4.84 -18.71
N PRO A 62 1.38 4.54 -19.56
CA PRO A 62 2.13 3.30 -19.46
C PRO A 62 2.69 3.08 -18.06
N TRP A 63 2.75 1.81 -17.64
CA TRP A 63 3.30 1.47 -16.33
C TRP A 63 4.82 1.66 -16.28
N GLU A 64 5.29 2.58 -15.44
CA GLU A 64 6.71 2.87 -15.21
C GLU A 64 7.14 2.59 -13.75
N GLY A 65 6.28 1.98 -12.96
CA GLY A 65 6.47 1.70 -11.53
C GLY A 65 5.63 2.60 -10.64
N TYR A 66 5.42 2.18 -9.39
CA TYR A 66 4.50 2.85 -8.46
C TYR A 66 4.83 4.33 -8.24
N ALA A 67 6.11 4.64 -7.94
CA ALA A 67 6.53 6.02 -7.68
C ALA A 67 6.37 6.91 -8.91
N ALA A 68 6.78 6.44 -10.10
CA ALA A 68 6.63 7.18 -11.35
C ALA A 68 5.17 7.47 -11.66
N GLN A 69 4.30 6.45 -11.53
CA GLN A 69 2.88 6.57 -11.78
C GLN A 69 2.20 7.57 -10.84
N LYS A 70 2.53 7.53 -9.53
CA LYS A 70 2.01 8.48 -8.54
C LYS A 70 2.53 9.90 -8.79
N ASN A 71 3.80 10.08 -9.15
CA ASN A 71 4.35 11.40 -9.49
C ASN A 71 3.74 11.96 -10.78
N PHE A 72 3.53 11.12 -11.79
CA PHE A 72 2.80 11.54 -12.99
C PHE A 72 1.38 12.02 -12.64
N ALA A 73 0.62 11.26 -11.83
CA ALA A 73 -0.69 11.66 -11.37
C ALA A 73 -0.67 12.98 -10.60
N ASN A 74 0.32 13.18 -9.71
CA ASN A 74 0.52 14.42 -8.97
C ASN A 74 0.79 15.62 -9.90
N SER A 75 1.52 15.41 -11.02
CA SER A 75 1.83 16.48 -11.97
C SER A 75 0.61 17.02 -12.72
N LEU A 76 -0.45 16.22 -12.82
CA LEU A 76 -1.71 16.61 -13.46
C LEU A 76 -2.60 17.44 -12.53
N ALA A 77 -2.33 17.49 -11.24
CA ALA A 77 -3.16 18.13 -10.23
C ALA A 77 -3.25 19.65 -10.43
N SER A 78 -4.47 20.17 -10.54
CA SER A 78 -4.75 21.62 -10.65
C SER A 78 -4.66 22.34 -9.30
N HIS A 79 -4.79 21.62 -8.18
CA HIS A 79 -4.77 22.19 -6.84
C HIS A 79 -3.47 21.88 -6.09
N PRO A 80 -3.13 22.70 -5.08
CA PRO A 80 -1.85 22.55 -4.38
C PRO A 80 -1.80 21.34 -3.43
N TRP A 81 -2.96 20.85 -2.97
CA TRP A 81 -3.03 19.75 -2.03
C TRP A 81 -3.34 18.44 -2.74
N ILE A 82 -2.50 17.45 -2.51
CA ILE A 82 -2.63 16.11 -3.07
C ILE A 82 -3.13 15.15 -1.99
N LEU A 83 -4.22 14.47 -2.28
CA LEU A 83 -4.68 13.30 -1.53
C LEU A 83 -4.42 12.05 -2.38
N SER A 84 -3.32 11.33 -2.10
CA SER A 84 -2.94 10.13 -2.85
C SER A 84 -3.64 8.91 -2.28
N ILE A 85 -4.50 8.27 -3.09
CA ILE A 85 -5.33 7.12 -2.71
C ILE A 85 -5.09 6.00 -3.72
N ASP A 86 -5.00 4.75 -3.25
CA ASP A 86 -4.95 3.59 -4.13
C ASP A 86 -6.38 3.16 -4.50
N ALA A 87 -6.58 2.56 -5.68
CA ALA A 87 -7.93 2.26 -6.21
C ALA A 87 -8.73 1.28 -5.35
N ASP A 88 -8.06 0.50 -4.51
CA ASP A 88 -8.65 -0.44 -3.53
C ASP A 88 -8.81 0.18 -2.12
N GLU A 89 -8.62 1.50 -2.00
CA GLU A 89 -8.79 2.25 -0.75
C GLU A 89 -10.08 3.11 -0.78
N THR A 90 -10.67 3.31 0.41
CA THR A 90 -11.95 4.05 0.58
C THR A 90 -11.89 4.86 1.87
N LEU A 91 -12.30 6.11 1.83
CA LEU A 91 -12.40 6.94 3.04
C LEU A 91 -13.59 6.49 3.90
N SER A 92 -13.35 6.20 5.20
CA SER A 92 -14.48 5.99 6.13
C SER A 92 -15.25 7.29 6.34
N PRO A 93 -16.54 7.24 6.76
CA PRO A 93 -17.33 8.45 7.06
C PRO A 93 -16.66 9.37 8.08
N GLU A 94 -15.98 8.81 9.08
CA GLU A 94 -15.23 9.54 10.11
C GLU A 94 -14.02 10.26 9.47
N LEU A 95 -13.29 9.59 8.56
CA LEU A 95 -12.17 10.18 7.85
C LEU A 95 -12.63 11.28 6.87
N GLN A 96 -13.74 11.08 6.16
CA GLN A 96 -14.34 12.09 5.30
C GLN A 96 -14.65 13.37 6.08
N LYS A 97 -15.31 13.22 7.24
CA LYS A 97 -15.63 14.36 8.11
C LYS A 97 -14.38 15.07 8.58
N GLU A 98 -13.39 14.33 9.05
CA GLU A 98 -12.12 14.87 9.55
C GLU A 98 -11.35 15.62 8.45
N LEU A 99 -11.32 15.08 7.22
CA LEU A 99 -10.73 15.76 6.05
C LEU A 99 -11.46 17.08 5.72
N LEU A 100 -12.78 17.10 5.76
CA LEU A 100 -13.56 18.32 5.56
C LEU A 100 -13.30 19.35 6.67
N ASP A 101 -13.14 18.91 7.91
CA ASP A 101 -12.90 19.80 9.05
C ASP A 101 -11.51 20.45 8.93
N ILE A 102 -10.44 19.68 8.65
CA ILE A 102 -9.09 20.25 8.44
C ILE A 102 -9.02 21.13 7.19
N LYS A 103 -9.72 20.76 6.10
CA LYS A 103 -9.83 21.56 4.88
C LYS A 103 -10.47 22.94 5.14
N LYS A 104 -11.45 23.01 6.06
CA LYS A 104 -12.08 24.26 6.50
C LYS A 104 -11.19 25.10 7.42
N ALA A 105 -10.45 24.43 8.31
CA ALA A 105 -9.55 25.09 9.24
C ALA A 105 -8.31 25.69 8.57
N GLY A 106 -7.94 25.16 7.41
CA GLY A 106 -6.71 25.50 6.69
C GLY A 106 -5.64 24.42 6.86
N LEU A 107 -5.08 23.98 5.74
CA LEU A 107 -4.00 22.98 5.69
C LEU A 107 -2.63 23.67 5.78
N ASP A 108 -1.72 23.11 6.55
CA ASP A 108 -0.37 23.65 6.69
C ASP A 108 0.59 22.99 5.68
N PRO A 109 1.17 23.74 4.71
CA PRO A 109 2.06 23.21 3.67
C PRO A 109 3.38 22.61 4.20
N HIS A 110 3.69 22.82 5.47
CA HIS A 110 4.84 22.22 6.14
C HIS A 110 4.47 20.97 6.95
N THR A 111 3.27 20.42 6.71
CA THR A 111 2.76 19.23 7.42
C THR A 111 2.42 18.10 6.46
N LEU A 112 2.91 16.89 6.75
CA LEU A 112 2.44 15.63 6.15
C LEU A 112 1.29 15.07 7.00
N TYR A 113 0.16 14.81 6.35
CA TYR A 113 -1.01 14.24 7.01
C TYR A 113 -1.04 12.73 6.77
N PHE A 114 -1.00 11.99 7.87
CA PHE A 114 -1.03 10.54 7.88
C PHE A 114 -2.45 10.03 8.10
N LEU A 115 -2.87 9.13 7.23
CA LEU A 115 -4.13 8.40 7.35
C LEU A 115 -3.87 7.03 7.99
N ASN A 116 -4.85 6.56 8.75
CA ASN A 116 -4.76 5.30 9.48
C ASN A 116 -5.42 4.18 8.66
N ARG A 117 -4.60 3.42 7.93
CA ARG A 117 -5.08 2.38 7.03
C ARG A 117 -5.54 1.15 7.80
N LEU A 118 -6.75 0.70 7.52
CA LEU A 118 -7.37 -0.50 8.09
C LEU A 118 -7.66 -1.49 6.97
N THR A 119 -6.99 -2.63 6.98
CA THR A 119 -7.06 -3.62 5.90
C THR A 119 -8.21 -4.59 6.10
N ASN A 120 -9.03 -4.75 5.06
CA ASN A 120 -10.03 -5.81 4.92
C ASN A 120 -9.37 -7.05 4.32
N TYR A 121 -9.46 -8.16 5.03
CA TYR A 121 -9.00 -9.46 4.58
C TYR A 121 -10.18 -10.38 4.35
N CYS A 122 -10.57 -10.62 3.10
CA CYS A 122 -11.66 -11.51 2.74
C CYS A 122 -12.96 -11.23 3.54
N GLY A 123 -13.34 -9.95 3.67
CA GLY A 123 -14.53 -9.52 4.39
C GLY A 123 -14.35 -9.22 5.87
N HIS A 124 -13.16 -9.45 6.45
CA HIS A 124 -12.87 -9.20 7.86
C HIS A 124 -11.84 -8.07 8.04
N TRP A 125 -12.11 -7.11 8.92
CA TRP A 125 -11.19 -6.02 9.25
C TRP A 125 -10.10 -6.48 10.22
N ILE A 126 -8.83 -6.45 9.81
CA ILE A 126 -7.69 -6.89 10.62
C ILE A 126 -7.21 -5.74 11.50
N ARG A 127 -7.38 -5.90 12.81
CA ARG A 127 -6.99 -4.90 13.82
C ARG A 127 -5.73 -5.30 14.60
N HIS A 128 -5.24 -6.50 14.40
CA HIS A 128 -4.09 -7.08 15.10
C HIS A 128 -3.08 -7.66 14.10
N CYS A 129 -2.38 -8.74 14.41
CA CYS A 129 -1.40 -9.38 13.55
C CYS A 129 -0.20 -8.49 13.17
N GLY A 130 -0.15 -7.25 13.63
CA GLY A 130 0.82 -6.23 13.23
C GLY A 130 0.51 -5.55 11.89
N TRP A 131 -0.74 -5.66 11.42
CA TRP A 131 -1.25 -4.94 10.26
C TRP A 131 -1.94 -3.62 10.65
N TYR A 132 -2.22 -3.43 11.93
CA TYR A 132 -2.83 -2.21 12.45
C TYR A 132 -2.16 -1.81 13.79
N PRO A 133 -1.99 -0.52 14.09
CA PRO A 133 -2.22 0.63 13.21
C PRO A 133 -1.18 0.69 12.05
N ASP A 134 -1.65 1.06 10.85
CA ASP A 134 -0.83 1.28 9.68
C ASP A 134 -1.00 2.73 9.20
N ARG A 135 -0.02 3.57 9.49
CA ARG A 135 -0.07 5.00 9.23
C ARG A 135 0.66 5.32 7.94
N CYS A 136 -0.09 5.78 6.94
CA CYS A 136 0.41 6.12 5.62
C CYS A 136 0.32 7.62 5.37
N PRO A 137 1.38 8.31 4.93
CA PRO A 137 1.29 9.68 4.49
C PRO A 137 0.50 9.71 3.18
N ARG A 138 -0.64 10.43 3.16
CA ARG A 138 -1.54 10.44 2.01
C ARG A 138 -1.97 11.84 1.59
N LEU A 139 -2.00 12.83 2.51
CA LEU A 139 -2.35 14.20 2.18
C LEU A 139 -1.14 15.11 2.43
N PHE A 140 -0.74 15.87 1.38
CA PHE A 140 0.45 16.71 1.40
C PHE A 140 0.37 17.83 0.36
N HIS A 141 1.15 18.88 0.54
CA HIS A 141 1.31 19.94 -0.48
C HIS A 141 2.22 19.42 -1.61
N LYS A 142 1.82 19.62 -2.88
CA LYS A 142 2.49 19.02 -4.05
C LYS A 142 3.98 19.36 -4.18
N ASP A 143 4.39 20.54 -3.69
CA ASP A 143 5.78 20.98 -3.75
C ASP A 143 6.61 20.52 -2.54
N SER A 144 5.96 19.93 -1.53
CA SER A 144 6.63 19.55 -0.27
C SER A 144 7.15 18.13 -0.23
N ALA A 145 6.68 17.26 -1.11
CA ALA A 145 7.08 15.85 -1.13
C ALA A 145 6.86 15.21 -2.50
N HIS A 146 7.59 14.14 -2.79
CA HIS A 146 7.47 13.34 -4.01
C HIS A 146 7.68 11.86 -3.70
N TRP A 147 7.21 10.99 -4.60
CA TRP A 147 7.34 9.55 -4.44
C TRP A 147 8.66 9.04 -4.98
N GLU A 148 9.33 8.16 -4.23
CA GLU A 148 10.58 7.49 -4.61
C GLU A 148 10.49 5.98 -4.35
N GLY A 149 11.32 5.21 -5.05
CA GLY A 149 11.43 3.75 -4.91
C GLY A 149 10.76 2.97 -6.03
N HIS A 150 11.24 1.73 -6.25
CA HIS A 150 10.76 0.86 -7.36
C HIS A 150 9.70 -0.15 -6.91
N ILE A 151 9.88 -0.79 -5.74
CA ILE A 151 9.01 -1.88 -5.27
C ILE A 151 8.15 -1.44 -4.08
N HIS A 152 8.73 -0.62 -3.21
CA HIS A 152 8.06 -0.01 -2.06
C HIS A 152 8.29 1.49 -2.18
N GLU A 153 7.31 2.17 -2.75
CA GLU A 153 7.36 3.61 -2.86
C GLU A 153 7.24 4.26 -1.48
N LEU A 154 8.04 5.28 -1.28
CA LEU A 154 8.02 6.11 -0.09
C LEU A 154 7.76 7.56 -0.52
N LEU A 155 6.92 8.24 0.22
CA LEU A 155 6.75 9.67 0.07
C LEU A 155 7.91 10.38 0.76
N THR A 156 8.82 10.95 -0.03
CA THR A 156 10.03 11.62 0.44
C THR A 156 9.78 13.13 0.52
N PRO A 157 9.90 13.73 1.71
CA PRO A 157 9.74 15.16 1.86
C PRO A 157 10.95 15.92 1.29
N SER A 158 10.69 17.05 0.63
CA SER A 158 11.73 17.95 0.09
C SER A 158 12.47 18.74 1.18
N SER A 159 11.91 18.83 2.40
CA SER A 159 12.46 19.52 3.56
C SER A 159 11.96 18.85 4.84
N HIS A 160 12.38 19.33 6.00
CA HIS A 160 11.84 18.86 7.27
C HIS A 160 10.37 19.29 7.41
N LEU A 161 9.45 18.32 7.45
CA LEU A 161 8.01 18.54 7.62
C LEU A 161 7.54 18.03 8.98
N SER A 162 6.55 18.71 9.54
CA SER A 162 5.81 18.18 10.68
C SER A 162 4.87 17.04 10.24
N THR A 163 4.35 16.28 11.20
CA THR A 163 3.41 15.19 10.91
C THR A 163 2.11 15.36 11.69
N PHE A 164 0.98 15.13 11.02
CA PHE A 164 -0.34 15.12 11.65
C PHE A 164 -1.05 13.79 11.36
N ASN A 165 -1.53 13.12 12.40
CA ASN A 165 -2.20 11.83 12.26
C ASN A 165 -3.71 12.02 12.36
N LEU A 166 -4.42 11.71 11.27
CA LEU A 166 -5.88 11.63 11.25
C LEU A 166 -6.34 10.38 12.00
N LYS A 167 -7.51 10.44 12.61
CA LYS A 167 -8.07 9.38 13.48
C LYS A 167 -8.98 8.44 12.71
N GLY A 168 -9.68 8.95 11.70
CA GLY A 168 -10.55 8.18 10.81
C GLY A 168 -9.76 7.14 10.01
N HIS A 169 -10.46 6.15 9.44
CA HIS A 169 -9.82 5.04 8.76
C HIS A 169 -9.81 5.21 7.24
N LEU A 170 -8.66 4.94 6.63
CA LEU A 170 -8.53 4.60 5.23
C LEU A 170 -8.79 3.09 5.09
N LEU A 171 -9.97 2.74 4.59
CA LEU A 171 -10.43 1.36 4.45
C LEU A 171 -9.79 0.73 3.21
N HIS A 172 -8.99 -0.32 3.37
CA HIS A 172 -8.19 -0.93 2.30
C HIS A 172 -8.68 -2.34 2.01
N TYR A 173 -9.22 -2.57 0.82
CA TYR A 173 -9.79 -3.85 0.36
C TYR A 173 -8.76 -4.68 -0.42
N SER A 174 -7.65 -5.00 0.21
CA SER A 174 -6.46 -5.56 -0.42
C SER A 174 -6.62 -7.00 -0.91
N PHE A 175 -7.40 -7.82 -0.21
CA PHE A 175 -7.51 -9.26 -0.50
C PHE A 175 -8.96 -9.68 -0.69
N HIS A 176 -9.28 -10.14 -1.91
CA HIS A 176 -10.62 -10.63 -2.23
C HIS A 176 -10.82 -12.07 -1.73
N ASP A 177 -9.77 -12.90 -1.87
CA ASP A 177 -9.78 -14.29 -1.43
C ASP A 177 -8.39 -14.78 -0.97
N PHE A 178 -8.37 -16.00 -0.46
CA PHE A 178 -7.12 -16.65 -0.01
C PHE A 178 -6.16 -16.97 -1.17
N HIS A 179 -6.70 -17.28 -2.36
CA HIS A 179 -5.87 -17.63 -3.53
C HIS A 179 -5.02 -16.43 -3.97
N ASP A 180 -5.65 -15.25 -4.09
CA ASP A 180 -4.96 -14.00 -4.39
C ASP A 180 -3.85 -13.71 -3.35
N HIS A 181 -4.18 -13.86 -2.04
CA HIS A 181 -3.18 -13.70 -0.99
C HIS A 181 -2.01 -14.67 -1.12
N ALA A 182 -2.26 -15.93 -1.45
CA ALA A 182 -1.22 -16.95 -1.60
C ALA A 182 -0.28 -16.62 -2.77
N LEU A 183 -0.82 -16.27 -3.94
CA LEU A 183 -0.05 -15.89 -5.11
C LEU A 183 0.82 -14.65 -4.87
N ARG A 184 0.25 -13.59 -4.29
CA ARG A 184 0.99 -12.37 -3.93
C ARG A 184 2.08 -12.68 -2.90
N THR A 185 1.78 -13.53 -1.90
CA THR A 185 2.76 -13.93 -0.87
C THR A 185 3.98 -14.60 -1.51
N VAL A 186 3.78 -15.55 -2.41
CA VAL A 186 4.87 -16.23 -3.11
C VAL A 186 5.69 -15.23 -3.91
N LYS A 187 5.04 -14.44 -4.77
CA LYS A 187 5.68 -13.45 -5.62
C LYS A 187 6.55 -12.48 -4.82
N TYR A 188 5.97 -11.78 -3.84
CA TYR A 188 6.68 -10.74 -3.09
C TYR A 188 7.72 -11.31 -2.13
N ALA A 189 7.51 -12.52 -1.58
CA ALA A 189 8.51 -13.14 -0.71
C ALA A 189 9.76 -13.58 -1.50
N THR A 190 9.58 -14.10 -2.72
CA THR A 190 10.70 -14.43 -3.61
C THR A 190 11.51 -13.19 -3.96
N MET A 191 10.84 -12.13 -4.45
CA MET A 191 11.50 -10.85 -4.74
C MET A 191 12.25 -10.28 -3.53
N ALA A 192 11.65 -10.36 -2.32
CA ALA A 192 12.29 -9.89 -1.10
C ALA A 192 13.48 -10.77 -0.67
N GLY A 193 13.51 -12.04 -1.02
CA GLY A 193 14.65 -12.94 -0.84
C GLY A 193 15.83 -12.55 -1.74
N GLU A 194 15.56 -12.34 -3.03
CA GLU A 194 16.53 -11.88 -4.03
C GLU A 194 17.11 -10.52 -3.67
N GLN A 195 16.26 -9.55 -3.31
CA GLN A 195 16.68 -8.23 -2.87
C GLN A 195 17.56 -8.30 -1.60
N ALA A 196 17.21 -9.16 -0.65
CA ALA A 196 18.00 -9.36 0.56
C ALA A 196 19.41 -9.92 0.22
N PHE A 197 19.50 -10.77 -0.81
CA PHE A 197 20.77 -11.24 -1.32
C PHE A 197 21.59 -10.11 -1.95
N GLN A 198 21.01 -9.28 -2.81
CA GLN A 198 21.66 -8.12 -3.43
C GLN A 198 22.20 -7.14 -2.37
N GLN A 199 21.46 -6.97 -1.27
CA GLN A 199 21.87 -6.17 -0.10
C GLN A 199 22.92 -6.83 0.79
N GLY A 200 23.45 -8.00 0.42
CA GLY A 200 24.49 -8.72 1.19
C GLY A 200 23.99 -9.29 2.53
N LYS A 201 22.67 -9.43 2.73
CA LYS A 201 22.13 -9.98 3.98
C LYS A 201 22.53 -11.43 4.16
N ARG A 202 22.83 -11.80 5.43
CA ARG A 202 23.20 -13.18 5.75
C ARG A 202 21.95 -14.05 5.92
N PRO A 203 21.96 -15.31 5.39
CA PRO A 203 20.92 -16.28 5.69
C PRO A 203 20.82 -16.52 7.20
N ARG A 204 19.61 -16.75 7.67
CA ARG A 204 19.31 -17.09 9.07
C ARG A 204 18.58 -18.43 9.10
N PRO A 205 18.57 -19.14 10.24
CA PRO A 205 17.81 -20.39 10.37
C PRO A 205 16.34 -20.19 10.00
N VAL A 206 15.91 -20.78 8.88
CA VAL A 206 14.58 -20.55 8.28
C VAL A 206 13.48 -20.95 9.26
N ALA A 207 13.57 -22.15 9.85
CA ALA A 207 12.58 -22.69 10.78
C ALA A 207 12.34 -21.75 11.99
N LEU A 208 13.43 -21.27 12.62
CA LEU A 208 13.34 -20.38 13.77
C LEU A 208 12.71 -19.02 13.40
N LYS A 209 13.08 -18.48 12.24
CA LYS A 209 12.51 -17.21 11.76
C LYS A 209 11.03 -17.34 11.43
N THR A 210 10.66 -18.41 10.76
CA THR A 210 9.29 -18.74 10.40
C THR A 210 8.41 -18.90 11.65
N LEU A 211 8.84 -19.73 12.61
CA LEU A 211 8.15 -19.93 13.87
C LEU A 211 8.07 -18.62 14.68
N GLY A 212 9.18 -17.89 14.79
CA GLY A 212 9.22 -16.62 15.51
C GLY A 212 8.31 -15.56 14.91
N THR A 213 8.16 -15.51 13.56
CA THR A 213 7.21 -14.61 12.91
C THR A 213 5.77 -14.97 13.27
N PHE A 214 5.42 -16.27 13.24
CA PHE A 214 4.08 -16.71 13.64
C PHE A 214 3.77 -16.35 15.10
N LEU A 215 4.64 -16.75 16.03
CA LEU A 215 4.42 -16.49 17.47
C LEU A 215 4.33 -14.99 17.78
N ARG A 216 5.21 -14.19 17.17
CA ARG A 216 5.16 -12.73 17.32
C ARG A 216 3.84 -12.15 16.86
N ASN A 217 3.37 -12.52 15.65
CA ASN A 217 2.17 -11.93 15.09
C ASN A 217 0.90 -12.47 15.76
N TYR A 218 0.84 -13.77 16.03
CA TYR A 218 -0.36 -14.42 16.58
C TYR A 218 -0.51 -14.17 18.07
N ILE A 219 0.60 -14.25 18.84
CA ILE A 219 0.57 -14.11 20.31
C ILE A 219 0.88 -12.66 20.72
N LEU A 220 2.09 -12.15 20.41
CA LEU A 220 2.52 -10.85 20.93
C LEU A 220 1.78 -9.68 20.30
N ARG A 221 1.35 -9.80 19.03
CA ARG A 221 0.53 -8.81 18.31
C ARG A 221 -0.95 -9.18 18.30
N LEU A 222 -1.36 -10.06 19.20
CA LEU A 222 -2.74 -10.43 19.50
C LEU A 222 -3.54 -10.89 18.27
N GLY A 223 -2.89 -11.51 17.28
CA GLY A 223 -3.54 -11.95 16.04
C GLY A 223 -4.69 -12.94 16.27
N PHE A 224 -4.71 -13.65 17.41
CA PHE A 224 -5.81 -14.53 17.78
C PHE A 224 -7.14 -13.78 18.03
N LEU A 225 -7.09 -12.46 18.32
CA LEU A 225 -8.28 -11.65 18.50
C LEU A 225 -9.03 -11.36 17.20
N ASP A 226 -8.35 -11.46 16.04
CA ASP A 226 -8.98 -11.37 14.71
C ASP A 226 -9.52 -12.75 14.23
N GLY A 227 -9.64 -13.71 15.13
CA GLY A 227 -10.27 -15.02 14.88
C GLY A 227 -9.60 -15.84 13.77
N ARG A 228 -10.41 -16.47 12.89
CA ARG A 228 -9.88 -17.29 11.77
C ARG A 228 -9.06 -16.46 10.78
N SER A 229 -9.49 -15.24 10.47
CA SER A 229 -8.77 -14.34 9.56
C SER A 229 -7.41 -13.96 10.13
N GLY A 230 -7.33 -13.65 11.43
CA GLY A 230 -6.07 -13.38 12.12
C GLY A 230 -5.11 -14.56 12.13
N TYR A 231 -5.63 -15.79 12.35
CA TYR A 231 -4.82 -17.00 12.22
C TYR A 231 -4.25 -17.14 10.81
N THR A 232 -5.11 -17.01 9.78
CA THR A 232 -4.68 -17.11 8.37
C THR A 232 -3.63 -16.07 8.01
N VAL A 233 -3.85 -14.81 8.36
CA VAL A 233 -2.89 -13.71 8.14
C VAL A 233 -1.55 -14.00 8.83
N CYS A 234 -1.55 -14.47 10.07
CA CYS A 234 -0.33 -14.83 10.79
C CYS A 234 0.42 -16.00 10.15
N LYS A 235 -0.32 -17.02 9.67
CA LYS A 235 0.25 -18.15 8.93
C LYS A 235 0.87 -17.71 7.62
N MET A 236 0.18 -16.87 6.84
CA MET A 236 0.69 -16.34 5.57
C MET A 236 1.92 -15.44 5.79
N SER A 237 1.96 -14.63 6.83
CA SER A 237 3.14 -13.85 7.22
C SER A 237 4.34 -14.74 7.59
N SER A 238 4.06 -15.86 8.24
CA SER A 238 5.05 -16.88 8.54
C SER A 238 5.54 -17.59 7.26
N PHE A 239 4.64 -17.91 6.35
CA PHE A 239 4.96 -18.52 5.06
C PHE A 239 5.76 -17.55 4.16
N TYR A 240 5.40 -16.26 4.12
CA TYR A 240 6.23 -15.23 3.49
C TYR A 240 7.67 -15.26 4.02
N THR A 241 7.83 -15.35 5.34
CA THR A 241 9.14 -15.40 5.98
C THR A 241 9.90 -16.67 5.57
N PHE A 242 9.21 -17.82 5.50
CA PHE A 242 9.77 -19.09 5.04
C PHE A 242 10.33 -18.94 3.61
N ILE A 243 9.49 -18.52 2.65
CA ILE A 243 9.89 -18.36 1.24
C ILE A 243 11.08 -17.40 1.14
N LYS A 244 10.97 -16.20 1.72
CA LYS A 244 12.03 -15.19 1.67
C LYS A 244 13.41 -15.72 2.09
N TYR A 245 13.47 -16.41 3.22
CA TYR A 245 14.76 -16.89 3.73
C TYR A 245 15.25 -18.14 3.00
N THR A 246 14.34 -18.97 2.46
CA THR A 246 14.70 -20.10 1.59
C THR A 246 15.28 -19.59 0.29
N THR A 247 14.62 -18.67 -0.40
CA THR A 247 15.14 -18.02 -1.63
C THR A 247 16.51 -17.38 -1.39
N LEU A 248 16.68 -16.65 -0.27
CA LEU A 248 17.99 -16.08 0.08
C LEU A 248 19.09 -17.13 0.24
N GLN A 249 18.75 -18.33 0.78
CA GLN A 249 19.71 -19.44 0.92
C GLN A 249 20.05 -20.06 -0.44
N GLU A 250 19.06 -20.28 -1.29
CA GLU A 250 19.20 -20.86 -2.63
C GLU A 250 20.07 -19.99 -3.53
N VAL A 251 19.75 -18.71 -3.69
CA VAL A 251 20.54 -17.77 -4.51
C VAL A 251 21.98 -17.67 -4.02
N LYS A 252 22.19 -17.70 -2.71
CA LYS A 252 23.55 -17.70 -2.14
C LYS A 252 24.30 -19.01 -2.42
N GLY A 253 23.59 -20.15 -2.39
CA GLY A 253 24.16 -21.48 -2.70
C GLY A 253 24.57 -21.60 -4.16
N GLU A 254 23.74 -21.13 -5.09
CA GLU A 254 24.02 -21.14 -6.52
C GLU A 254 25.26 -20.31 -6.88
N ARG A 255 25.35 -19.07 -6.35
CA ARG A 255 26.55 -18.23 -6.59
C ARG A 255 27.84 -18.79 -5.98
N ARG A 256 27.76 -19.57 -4.88
CA ARG A 256 28.94 -20.29 -4.35
C ARG A 256 29.39 -21.41 -5.28
N LYS A 257 28.43 -22.17 -5.85
CA LYS A 257 28.74 -23.21 -6.85
C LYS A 257 29.39 -22.61 -8.09
N GLU A 258 28.87 -21.51 -8.61
CA GLU A 258 29.45 -20.78 -9.76
C GLU A 258 30.89 -20.31 -9.49
N LYS A 259 31.23 -19.97 -8.23
CA LYS A 259 32.58 -19.57 -7.80
C LYS A 259 33.48 -20.73 -7.41
N GLY A 260 33.03 -21.99 -7.54
CA GLY A 260 33.83 -23.18 -7.18
C GLY A 260 34.03 -23.37 -5.66
N GLU A 261 33.25 -22.67 -4.80
CA GLU A 261 33.34 -22.80 -3.35
C GLU A 261 32.50 -24.00 -2.87
N SER A 262 33.11 -24.98 -2.18
CA SER A 262 32.41 -26.17 -1.67
C SER A 262 31.41 -25.81 -0.55
N LEU A 263 30.22 -26.43 -0.62
CA LEU A 263 29.19 -26.35 0.43
C LEU A 263 29.58 -27.17 1.65
N THR A 264 30.18 -26.57 2.66
CA THR A 264 30.29 -27.18 4.01
C THR A 264 28.95 -26.91 4.74
N PHE A 265 28.09 -27.92 4.75
CA PHE A 265 26.95 -27.95 5.69
C PHE A 265 27.50 -28.19 7.09
N LYS A 266 27.46 -27.19 7.98
CA LYS A 266 27.51 -27.46 9.43
C LYS A 266 26.11 -27.90 9.85
N VAL A 267 25.99 -29.19 10.20
CA VAL A 267 24.81 -29.80 10.83
C VAL A 267 24.61 -29.18 12.22
#